data_dc18f3e34fd6eb41240ea6ba3b39b9d1
#
_entry.id   dc18f3e34fd6eb41240ea6ba3b39b9d1
#
_cell.length_a   1.000
_cell.length_b   1.000
_cell.length_c   1.000
_cell.angle_alpha   90.00
_cell.angle_beta   90.00
_cell.angle_gamma   90.00
#
_symmetry.space_group_name_H-M   'P 1'
#
loop_
_entity.id
_entity.type
_entity.pdbx_description
1 polymer ?
#
loop_
_entity_poly.entity_id
_entity_poly.type
_entity_poly.pdbx_seq_one_letter_code
_entity_poly.pdbx_strand_id
1 'polypeptide(L)'
;MSIIQYTKKEAELLARLMRAEAESEGELGMLMVGNVGVNRVLANCLDFKEIHSIESMVYQHPGGFESTLYSYFYQPVREIDLNLAKRVLKGEKFDPASRALWFYNAAQDDCMAQWWGPVSYTHLTLPT
;
A
#
# COMPACT_ATOMS: atom_id res chain seq x y z
N MET A 1 12.82 -14.63 -4.10
CA MET A 1 12.62 -13.91 -5.35
C MET A 1 11.45 -12.95 -5.23
N SER A 2 11.61 -11.76 -5.70
CA SER A 2 10.53 -10.78 -5.62
C SER A 2 9.66 -10.85 -6.87
N ILE A 3 8.40 -10.42 -6.72
CA ILE A 3 7.46 -10.40 -7.85
C ILE A 3 7.51 -9.08 -8.61
N ILE A 4 8.24 -8.10 -8.08
CA ILE A 4 8.44 -6.82 -8.72
C ILE A 4 9.92 -6.52 -8.67
N GLN A 5 10.46 -5.95 -9.73
CA GLN A 5 11.83 -5.47 -9.67
C GLN A 5 11.85 -4.17 -8.87
N TYR A 6 12.80 -4.02 -7.98
CA TYR A 6 12.91 -2.83 -7.17
C TYR A 6 14.36 -2.59 -6.76
N THR A 7 14.67 -1.32 -6.50
CA THR A 7 15.97 -0.94 -5.97
C THR A 7 15.90 -0.92 -4.44
N LYS A 8 17.05 -0.88 -3.79
CA LYS A 8 17.11 -0.74 -2.34
C LYS A 8 16.37 0.52 -1.91
N LYS A 9 16.52 1.60 -2.66
CA LYS A 9 15.86 2.84 -2.37
C LYS A 9 14.35 2.71 -2.44
N GLU A 10 13.87 1.94 -3.41
CA GLU A 10 12.44 1.70 -3.54
C GLU A 10 11.89 0.84 -2.41
N ALA A 11 12.65 -0.13 -1.92
CA ALA A 11 12.23 -0.91 -0.75
C ALA A 11 12.09 -0.02 0.47
N GLU A 12 13.01 0.92 0.64
CA GLU A 12 12.93 1.89 1.73
C GLU A 12 11.75 2.82 1.58
N LEU A 13 11.48 3.22 0.35
CA LEU A 13 10.35 4.09 0.05
C LEU A 13 9.01 3.41 0.37
N LEU A 14 8.88 2.15 -0.01
CA LEU A 14 7.69 1.38 0.31
C LEU A 14 7.55 1.21 1.82
N ALA A 15 8.64 0.95 2.51
CA ALA A 15 8.64 0.81 3.97
C ALA A 15 8.15 2.10 4.64
N ARG A 16 8.60 3.24 4.15
CA ARG A 16 8.13 4.52 4.69
C ARG A 16 6.64 4.72 4.46
N LEU A 17 6.17 4.34 3.29
CA LEU A 17 4.74 4.46 2.98
C LEU A 17 3.91 3.59 3.91
N MET A 18 4.31 2.33 4.09
CA MET A 18 3.59 1.40 4.95
C MET A 18 3.53 1.93 6.38
N ARG A 19 4.62 2.48 6.86
CA ARG A 19 4.66 3.05 8.20
C ARG A 19 3.79 4.29 8.31
N ALA A 20 3.90 5.20 7.36
CA ALA A 20 3.16 6.46 7.40
C ALA A 20 1.66 6.24 7.29
N GLU A 21 1.25 5.25 6.51
CA GLU A 21 -0.18 5.01 6.30
C GLU A 21 -0.81 4.17 7.39
N ALA A 22 -0.07 3.25 8.00
CA ALA A 22 -0.70 2.25 8.83
C ALA A 22 0.07 1.84 10.08
N GLU A 23 1.02 2.62 10.54
CA GLU A 23 1.76 2.24 11.75
C GLU A 23 0.82 2.00 12.93
N SER A 24 -0.19 2.84 13.09
CA SER A 24 -1.13 2.71 14.20
C SER A 24 -2.01 1.48 14.09
N GLU A 25 -2.05 0.85 12.93
CA GLU A 25 -2.84 -0.36 12.73
C GLU A 25 -2.01 -1.63 12.96
N GLY A 26 -0.75 -1.49 13.35
CA GLY A 26 0.13 -2.62 13.61
C GLY A 26 0.73 -3.22 12.36
N GLU A 27 1.50 -4.29 12.56
CA GLU A 27 2.23 -4.92 11.46
C GLU A 27 1.30 -5.43 10.36
N LEU A 28 0.19 -6.04 10.72
CA LEU A 28 -0.73 -6.54 9.72
C LEU A 28 -1.29 -5.41 8.86
N GLY A 29 -1.67 -4.29 9.50
CA GLY A 29 -2.15 -3.13 8.74
C GLY A 29 -1.09 -2.60 7.79
N MET A 30 0.15 -2.54 8.25
CA MET A 30 1.26 -2.09 7.40
C MET A 30 1.47 -3.06 6.24
N LEU A 31 1.42 -4.37 6.49
CA LEU A 31 1.56 -5.37 5.44
C LEU A 31 0.43 -5.26 4.42
N MET A 32 -0.79 -4.99 4.88
CA MET A 32 -1.92 -4.82 3.98
C MET A 32 -1.74 -3.59 3.09
N VAL A 33 -1.26 -2.49 3.62
CA VAL A 33 -0.96 -1.30 2.81
C VAL A 33 0.11 -1.63 1.77
N GLY A 34 1.16 -2.34 2.17
CA GLY A 34 2.20 -2.75 1.23
C GLY A 34 1.65 -3.66 0.14
N ASN A 35 0.76 -4.56 0.50
CA ASN A 35 0.12 -5.46 -0.44
C ASN A 35 -0.69 -4.67 -1.48
N VAL A 36 -1.44 -3.65 -1.04
CA VAL A 36 -2.16 -2.78 -1.95
C VAL A 36 -1.20 -2.07 -2.90
N GLY A 37 -0.10 -1.56 -2.38
CA GLY A 37 0.90 -0.88 -3.20
C GLY A 37 1.48 -1.78 -4.29
N VAL A 38 1.85 -3.01 -3.92
CA VAL A 38 2.36 -3.98 -4.88
C VAL A 38 1.29 -4.31 -5.92
N ASN A 39 0.03 -4.46 -5.49
CA ASN A 39 -1.06 -4.72 -6.40
C ASN A 39 -1.20 -3.60 -7.44
N ARG A 40 -1.04 -2.35 -7.04
CA ARG A 40 -1.10 -1.22 -7.97
C ARG A 40 -0.03 -1.29 -9.04
N VAL A 41 1.18 -1.68 -8.66
CA VAL A 41 2.27 -1.80 -9.63
C VAL A 41 1.98 -2.91 -10.65
N LEU A 42 1.36 -3.99 -10.19
CA LEU A 42 1.07 -5.14 -11.05
C LEU A 42 -0.23 -5.01 -11.82
N ALA A 43 -1.10 -4.10 -11.44
CA ALA A 43 -2.47 -4.05 -11.98
C ALA A 43 -2.53 -3.74 -13.47
N ASN A 44 -1.76 -2.77 -13.91
CA ASN A 44 -1.73 -2.36 -15.32
C ASN A 44 -3.14 -2.06 -15.86
N CYS A 45 -3.98 -1.46 -15.04
CA CYS A 45 -5.36 -1.16 -15.44
C CYS A 45 -5.88 0.01 -14.63
N LEU A 46 -7.00 0.57 -15.06
CA LEU A 46 -7.68 1.67 -14.38
C LEU A 46 -6.71 2.85 -14.18
N ASP A 47 -6.70 3.41 -12.98
CA ASP A 47 -5.82 4.54 -12.65
C ASP A 47 -4.36 4.13 -12.55
N PHE A 48 -4.06 2.84 -12.64
CA PHE A 48 -2.71 2.33 -12.44
C PHE A 48 -2.05 1.83 -13.72
N LYS A 49 -2.65 2.14 -14.88
CA LYS A 49 -2.13 1.73 -16.15
C LYS A 49 -0.72 2.19 -16.40
N GLU A 50 -0.36 3.37 -15.89
CA GLU A 50 0.97 3.94 -16.09
C GLU A 50 1.87 3.77 -14.87
N ILE A 51 1.45 2.97 -13.89
CA ILE A 51 2.20 2.78 -12.68
C ILE A 51 2.93 1.45 -12.77
N HIS A 52 4.23 1.50 -12.99
CA HIS A 52 5.02 0.29 -13.21
C HIS A 52 6.19 0.12 -12.26
N SER A 53 6.34 0.99 -11.28
CA SER A 53 7.43 0.87 -10.31
C SER A 53 6.94 1.28 -8.94
N ILE A 54 7.68 0.89 -7.92
CA ILE A 54 7.36 1.30 -6.55
C ILE A 54 7.39 2.82 -6.45
N GLU A 55 8.40 3.46 -7.03
CA GLU A 55 8.49 4.92 -6.96
C GLU A 55 7.28 5.60 -7.60
N SER A 56 6.89 5.18 -8.79
CA SER A 56 5.75 5.80 -9.46
C SER A 56 4.45 5.54 -8.70
N MET A 57 4.35 4.39 -8.03
CA MET A 57 3.17 4.06 -7.26
C MET A 57 3.05 4.95 -6.01
N VAL A 58 4.16 5.13 -5.30
CA VAL A 58 4.15 5.93 -4.07
C VAL A 58 3.80 7.38 -4.34
N TYR A 59 4.32 7.93 -5.42
CA TYR A 59 4.12 9.35 -5.73
C TYR A 59 3.05 9.60 -6.79
N GLN A 60 2.24 8.60 -7.08
CA GLN A 60 1.18 8.74 -8.05
C GLN A 60 0.30 9.96 -7.75
N HIS A 61 -0.02 10.73 -8.78
CA HIS A 61 -0.88 11.89 -8.64
C HIS A 61 -1.67 12.10 -9.94
N PRO A 62 -3.01 12.19 -9.85
CA PRO A 62 -3.83 12.03 -8.65
C PRO A 62 -3.96 10.57 -8.26
N GLY A 63 -4.57 10.32 -7.12
CA GLY A 63 -4.84 8.95 -6.68
C GLY A 63 -3.78 8.34 -5.80
N GLY A 64 -2.72 9.07 -5.49
CA GLY A 64 -1.67 8.58 -4.64
C GLY A 64 -2.00 8.67 -3.16
N PHE A 65 -0.97 8.55 -2.35
CA PHE A 65 -1.13 8.51 -0.90
C PHE A 65 -0.92 9.87 -0.28
N GLU A 66 -1.85 10.26 0.56
CA GLU A 66 -1.78 11.57 1.19
C GLU A 66 -0.58 11.71 2.11
N SER A 67 -0.13 10.61 2.72
CA SER A 67 0.99 10.66 3.65
C SER A 67 2.26 11.24 3.05
N THR A 68 2.44 11.14 1.74
CA THR A 68 3.62 11.69 1.09
C THR A 68 3.71 13.21 1.20
N LEU A 69 2.61 13.86 1.60
CA LEU A 69 2.58 15.30 1.77
C LEU A 69 3.02 15.75 3.16
N TYR A 70 3.26 14.82 4.08
CA TYR A 70 3.54 15.14 5.46
C TYR A 70 4.92 14.67 5.90
N SER A 71 5.48 15.35 6.88
CA SER A 71 6.84 15.08 7.32
C SER A 71 7.04 13.68 7.89
N TYR A 72 6.00 13.08 8.44
CA TYR A 72 6.12 11.74 9.02
C TYR A 72 6.54 10.70 7.98
N PHE A 73 6.10 10.85 6.73
CA PHE A 73 6.49 9.96 5.66
C PHE A 73 8.02 9.97 5.43
N TYR A 74 8.66 11.09 5.73
CA TYR A 74 10.09 11.26 5.43
C TYR A 74 11.01 10.87 6.57
N GLN A 75 10.48 10.26 7.63
CA GLN A 75 11.33 9.79 8.70
C GLN A 75 12.18 8.61 8.25
N PRO A 76 13.37 8.44 8.84
CA PRO A 76 14.23 7.33 8.46
C PRO A 76 13.52 5.98 8.62
N VAL A 77 13.76 5.07 7.69
CA VAL A 77 13.13 3.76 7.73
C VAL A 77 13.75 2.96 8.89
N ARG A 78 12.90 2.21 9.59
CA ARG A 78 13.37 1.30 10.65
C ARG A 78 13.58 -0.08 10.03
N GLU A 79 14.39 -0.90 10.70
CA GLU A 79 14.63 -2.25 10.22
C GLU A 79 13.35 -3.07 10.11
N ILE A 80 12.44 -2.93 11.09
CA ILE A 80 11.18 -3.64 11.05
C ILE A 80 10.35 -3.23 9.83
N ASP A 81 10.33 -1.96 9.50
CA ASP A 81 9.55 -1.47 8.36
C ASP A 81 10.12 -2.06 7.07
N LEU A 82 11.42 -2.09 6.95
CA LEU A 82 12.08 -2.62 5.77
C LEU A 82 11.81 -4.11 5.61
N ASN A 83 11.83 -4.84 6.73
CA ASN A 83 11.54 -6.27 6.70
C ASN A 83 10.12 -6.54 6.24
N LEU A 84 9.16 -5.74 6.71
CA LEU A 84 7.76 -5.88 6.27
C LEU A 84 7.62 -5.56 4.78
N ALA A 85 8.31 -4.51 4.31
CA ALA A 85 8.26 -4.17 2.89
C ALA A 85 8.81 -5.32 2.03
N LYS A 86 9.88 -5.95 2.47
CA LYS A 86 10.46 -7.07 1.72
C LYS A 86 9.50 -8.25 1.63
N ARG A 87 8.68 -8.45 2.65
CA ARG A 87 7.70 -9.54 2.62
C ARG A 87 6.68 -9.35 1.51
N VAL A 88 6.14 -8.14 1.37
CA VAL A 88 5.15 -7.89 0.32
C VAL A 88 5.81 -7.89 -1.06
N LEU A 89 7.05 -7.44 -1.16
CA LEU A 89 7.79 -7.45 -2.43
C LEU A 89 8.09 -8.86 -2.90
N LYS A 90 8.16 -9.82 -1.98
CA LYS A 90 8.34 -11.23 -2.33
C LYS A 90 7.04 -11.87 -2.78
N GLY A 91 5.93 -11.19 -2.63
CA GLY A 91 4.63 -11.71 -3.08
C GLY A 91 3.73 -12.23 -1.99
N GLU A 92 4.06 -12.02 -0.71
CA GLU A 92 3.14 -12.42 0.36
C GLU A 92 1.86 -11.62 0.23
N LYS A 93 0.74 -12.27 0.46
CA LYS A 93 -0.58 -11.66 0.38
C LYS A 93 -1.25 -11.70 1.73
N PHE A 94 -2.05 -10.68 2.00
CA PHE A 94 -2.67 -10.54 3.31
C PHE A 94 -4.16 -10.21 3.13
N ASP A 95 -5.02 -11.21 3.25
CA ASP A 95 -6.46 -11.00 3.13
C ASP A 95 -6.95 -10.06 4.23
N PRO A 96 -7.90 -9.19 3.93
CA PRO A 96 -8.60 -9.10 2.66
C PRO A 96 -7.93 -8.21 1.62
N ALA A 97 -6.69 -7.82 1.80
CA ALA A 97 -5.99 -6.94 0.89
C ALA A 97 -5.39 -7.64 -0.33
N SER A 98 -5.48 -8.97 -0.42
CA SER A 98 -4.77 -9.74 -1.44
C SER A 98 -4.94 -9.23 -2.86
N ARG A 99 -6.11 -8.68 -3.19
CA ARG A 99 -6.40 -8.19 -4.53
C ARG A 99 -6.85 -6.74 -4.54
N ALA A 100 -6.73 -6.04 -3.41
CA ALA A 100 -7.23 -4.67 -3.31
C ALA A 100 -6.28 -3.67 -3.96
N LEU A 101 -6.84 -2.66 -4.58
CA LEU A 101 -6.10 -1.56 -5.17
C LEU A 101 -6.27 -0.27 -4.37
N TRP A 102 -7.27 -0.19 -3.51
CA TRP A 102 -7.52 0.96 -2.65
C TRP A 102 -7.88 0.50 -1.24
N PHE A 103 -7.72 1.41 -0.30
CA PHE A 103 -8.19 1.18 1.06
C PHE A 103 -8.62 2.51 1.68
N TYR A 104 -9.36 2.44 2.78
CA TYR A 104 -9.69 3.63 3.53
C TYR A 104 -9.92 3.26 4.98
N ASN A 105 -9.89 4.27 5.83
CA ASN A 105 -10.09 4.04 7.26
C ASN A 105 -11.58 4.14 7.57
N ALA A 106 -12.18 3.02 7.92
CA ALA A 106 -13.61 2.94 8.18
C ALA A 106 -14.07 3.83 9.33
N ALA A 107 -13.18 4.12 10.25
CA ALA A 107 -13.54 4.96 11.38
C ALA A 107 -13.79 6.39 10.96
N GLN A 108 -13.20 6.82 9.86
CA GLN A 108 -13.38 8.17 9.37
C GLN A 108 -14.55 8.28 8.40
N ASP A 109 -14.96 7.15 7.84
CA ASP A 109 -15.98 7.19 6.83
C ASP A 109 -17.06 6.25 7.24
N ASP A 110 -18.13 6.75 7.72
CA ASP A 110 -19.17 5.90 8.18
C ASP A 110 -19.84 5.20 7.10
N CYS A 111 -19.42 5.26 5.95
CA CYS A 111 -20.22 4.80 4.99
C CYS A 111 -20.22 3.61 4.68
N MET A 112 -20.11 3.16 4.94
CA MET A 112 -20.68 2.42 4.25
C MET A 112 -19.92 1.84 3.34
N ALA A 113 -18.86 1.78 3.45
CA ALA A 113 -17.95 1.10 2.84
C ALA A 113 -18.41 0.05 2.03
N GLN A 114 -18.89 0.31 1.03
CA GLN A 114 -19.56 -0.60 0.45
C GLN A 114 -18.85 -1.42 -0.49
N TRP A 115 -18.97 -2.63 -0.42
CA TRP A 115 -18.30 -3.60 -1.22
C TRP A 115 -19.31 -4.15 -2.15
N TRP A 116 -19.37 -3.72 -3.37
CA TRP A 116 -20.36 -4.21 -4.26
C TRP A 116 -19.71 -4.88 -5.43
N GLY A 117 -19.87 -6.12 -5.61
CA GLY A 117 -19.43 -6.87 -6.79
C GLY A 117 -17.94 -6.69 -7.07
N PRO A 118 -17.56 -6.32 -8.27
CA PRO A 118 -16.13 -6.20 -8.60
C PRO A 118 -15.40 -5.18 -7.76
N VAL A 119 -16.12 -4.21 -7.21
CA VAL A 119 -15.48 -3.19 -6.40
C VAL A 119 -14.87 -3.77 -5.16
N SER A 120 -15.43 -4.83 -4.64
CA SER A 120 -14.92 -5.44 -3.43
C SER A 120 -13.50 -5.97 -3.59
N TYR A 121 -13.03 -6.14 -4.80
CA TYR A 121 -11.67 -6.61 -5.00
C TYR A 121 -10.69 -5.46 -5.04
N THR A 122 -11.16 -4.23 -5.13
CA THR A 122 -10.30 -3.08 -5.26
C THR A 122 -10.36 -2.16 -4.05
N HIS A 123 -11.35 -2.34 -3.17
CA HIS A 123 -11.47 -1.51 -1.99
C HIS A 123 -11.21 -2.35 -0.75
N LEU A 124 -10.54 -1.77 0.21
CA LEU A 124 -10.25 -2.42 1.46
C LEU A 124 -10.46 -1.44 2.59
N THR A 125 -11.22 -1.84 3.59
CA THR A 125 -11.36 -1.07 4.81
C THR A 125 -10.29 -1.55 5.77
N LEU A 126 -9.45 -0.64 6.23
CA LEU A 126 -8.42 -1.02 7.19
C LEU A 126 -9.02 -1.20 8.58
N PRO A 127 -8.52 -2.15 9.35
CA PRO A 127 -8.96 -2.30 10.73
C PRO A 127 -8.60 -1.03 11.52
N THR A 128 -9.40 -0.65 12.44
CA THR A 128 -9.13 0.55 13.24
C THR A 128 -8.91 0.22 14.70
#